data_1d3cbdf7518a8c8237393954d6f451f7
#
_entry.id   1d3cbdf7518a8c8237393954d6f451f7
#
_cell.length_a   1.000
_cell.length_b   1.000
_cell.length_c   1.000
_cell.angle_alpha   90.00
_cell.angle_beta   90.00
_cell.angle_gamma   90.00
#
_symmetry.space_group_name_H-M   'P 1'
#
loop_
_entity.id
_entity.type
_entity.pdbx_description
1 polymer ?
#
loop_
_entity_poly.entity_id
_entity_poly.type
_entity_poly.pdbx_seq_one_letter_code
_entity_poly.pdbx_strand_id
1 'polypeptide(L)'
;STVNYSDVYNDFFHKMDIYTPDGDTVTNRPVILYMHGGAFYAGEKGSVDCVDFCTSYAKKGYVAISANYRLAANALTFAFYQDIQYITVLKAVADIKAAVRYLRKDHANGNTLGIHPDGIFLGGYSAGAVLSIHMSYIDSISDLPTSPLDVQALVSNIGGTLDGDAGNDGYSSEIGGIVSFAGGLNDLAWVDSTDDPIVFIHGTDDNVVNFNCGPGLG
;
A
#
# COMPACT_ATOMS: atom_id res chain seq x y z
N SER A 1 -15.12 11.26 -2.03
CA SER A 1 -16.00 10.44 -1.16
C SER A 1 -15.18 9.47 -0.32
N THR A 2 -15.71 9.10 0.88
CA THR A 2 -15.07 8.10 1.75
C THR A 2 -15.83 6.78 1.66
N VAL A 3 -15.11 5.68 1.47
CA VAL A 3 -15.68 4.31 1.44
C VAL A 3 -14.93 3.37 2.37
N ASN A 4 -15.58 2.28 2.78
CA ASN A 4 -14.92 1.14 3.40
C ASN A 4 -14.48 0.17 2.32
N TYR A 5 -13.19 -0.12 2.21
CA TYR A 5 -12.70 -0.99 1.14
C TYR A 5 -12.66 -2.48 1.53
N SER A 6 -12.70 -2.79 2.82
CA SER A 6 -12.76 -4.18 3.28
C SER A 6 -14.21 -4.66 3.40
N ASP A 7 -14.50 -5.90 3.02
CA ASP A 7 -15.78 -6.57 3.30
C ASP A 7 -15.72 -7.45 4.55
N VAL A 8 -14.57 -7.52 5.21
CA VAL A 8 -14.35 -8.22 6.49
C VAL A 8 -14.34 -7.25 7.66
N TYR A 9 -13.61 -6.12 7.52
CA TYR A 9 -13.44 -5.12 8.56
C TYR A 9 -14.20 -3.84 8.24
N ASN A 10 -14.81 -3.22 9.27
CA ASN A 10 -15.47 -1.92 9.14
C ASN A 10 -15.01 -1.00 10.26
N ASP A 11 -13.78 -0.51 10.14
CA ASP A 11 -13.13 0.34 11.13
C ASP A 11 -12.40 1.52 10.45
N PHE A 12 -11.65 2.28 11.24
CA PHE A 12 -10.89 3.43 10.76
C PHE A 12 -9.81 3.05 9.74
N PHE A 13 -9.14 1.91 9.95
CA PHE A 13 -7.99 1.51 9.14
C PHE A 13 -8.37 1.03 7.73
N HIS A 14 -9.60 0.58 7.54
CA HIS A 14 -10.10 0.06 6.26
C HIS A 14 -10.94 1.09 5.48
N LYS A 15 -10.66 2.38 5.67
CA LYS A 15 -11.29 3.48 4.93
C LYS A 15 -10.34 4.06 3.90
N MET A 16 -10.89 4.46 2.76
CA MET A 16 -10.19 5.23 1.74
C MET A 16 -11.03 6.39 1.24
N ASP A 17 -10.37 7.48 0.84
CA ASP A 17 -10.98 8.65 0.22
C ASP A 17 -10.74 8.62 -1.28
N ILE A 18 -11.81 8.76 -2.05
CA ILE A 18 -11.80 8.71 -3.51
C ILE A 18 -12.01 10.13 -4.06
N TYR A 19 -11.10 10.56 -4.90
CA TYR A 19 -11.05 11.84 -5.58
C TYR A 19 -11.22 11.60 -7.08
N THR A 20 -12.25 12.18 -7.65
CA THR A 20 -12.55 12.11 -9.09
C THR A 20 -12.73 13.52 -9.65
N PRO A 21 -12.52 13.74 -10.96
CA PRO A 21 -12.87 15.02 -11.58
C PRO A 21 -14.36 15.31 -11.46
N ASP A 22 -14.70 16.56 -11.13
CA ASP A 22 -16.10 16.99 -11.06
C ASP A 22 -16.75 17.08 -12.42
N GLY A 23 -18.01 16.61 -12.52
CA GLY A 23 -18.84 16.71 -13.73
C GLY A 23 -18.34 15.90 -14.93
N ASP A 24 -17.41 14.99 -14.72
CA ASP A 24 -16.82 14.17 -15.76
C ASP A 24 -17.54 12.82 -15.87
N THR A 25 -17.80 12.41 -17.11
CA THR A 25 -18.45 11.14 -17.45
C THR A 25 -17.50 10.13 -18.11
N VAL A 26 -16.19 10.43 -18.16
CA VAL A 26 -15.21 9.52 -18.74
C VAL A 26 -15.10 8.28 -17.87
N THR A 27 -15.24 7.14 -18.48
CA THR A 27 -14.96 5.82 -17.91
C THR A 27 -13.60 5.33 -18.38
N ASN A 28 -13.05 4.32 -17.72
CA ASN A 28 -11.76 3.74 -18.10
C ASN A 28 -10.54 4.59 -17.69
N ARG A 29 -10.60 5.21 -16.51
CA ARG A 29 -9.55 6.05 -15.96
C ARG A 29 -8.47 5.23 -15.29
N PRO A 30 -7.18 5.64 -15.40
CA PRO A 30 -6.15 5.09 -14.52
C PRO A 30 -6.43 5.47 -13.06
N VAL A 31 -6.04 4.58 -12.18
CA VAL A 31 -6.14 4.75 -10.71
C VAL A 31 -4.75 5.00 -10.15
N ILE A 32 -4.63 5.93 -9.21
CA ILE A 32 -3.48 6.04 -8.32
C ILE A 32 -3.94 5.90 -6.88
N LEU A 33 -3.52 4.83 -6.20
CA LEU A 33 -3.78 4.56 -4.80
C LEU A 33 -2.57 4.99 -3.98
N TYR A 34 -2.73 6.03 -3.18
CA TYR A 34 -1.64 6.67 -2.44
C TYR A 34 -1.75 6.42 -0.94
N MET A 35 -0.66 5.97 -0.31
CA MET A 35 -0.57 5.66 1.10
C MET A 35 0.26 6.71 1.84
N HIS A 36 -0.24 7.11 3.01
CA HIS A 36 0.41 8.08 3.89
C HIS A 36 1.70 7.54 4.52
N GLY A 37 2.59 8.44 4.93
CA GLY A 37 3.74 8.13 5.77
C GLY A 37 3.34 7.96 7.25
N GLY A 38 4.35 7.89 8.13
CA GLY A 38 4.13 7.82 9.58
C GLY A 38 4.70 6.58 10.25
N ALA A 39 5.75 5.98 9.64
CA ALA A 39 6.54 4.87 10.19
C ALA A 39 5.69 3.68 10.70
N PHE A 40 4.56 3.39 10.06
CA PHE A 40 3.62 2.31 10.41
C PHE A 40 2.98 2.39 11.80
N TYR A 41 3.10 3.50 12.51
CA TYR A 41 2.43 3.70 13.81
C TYR A 41 1.63 5.01 13.89
N ALA A 42 1.68 5.86 12.87
CA ALA A 42 0.97 7.13 12.80
C ALA A 42 0.55 7.45 11.35
N GLY A 43 -0.23 8.51 11.20
CA GLY A 43 -0.71 8.97 9.89
C GLY A 43 -2.13 8.53 9.59
N GLU A 44 -2.68 9.14 8.55
CA GLU A 44 -4.02 8.83 8.05
C GLU A 44 -4.21 9.34 6.62
N LYS A 45 -5.22 8.80 5.92
CA LYS A 45 -5.60 9.18 4.55
C LYS A 45 -5.93 10.66 4.35
N GLY A 46 -6.30 11.38 5.44
CA GLY A 46 -6.57 12.81 5.46
C GLY A 46 -5.34 13.70 5.65
N SER A 47 -4.14 13.14 5.70
CA SER A 47 -2.89 13.91 5.79
C SER A 47 -2.76 14.86 4.61
N VAL A 48 -2.17 16.04 4.84
CA VAL A 48 -2.11 17.13 3.85
C VAL A 48 -1.46 16.68 2.55
N ASP A 49 -0.35 15.94 2.63
CA ASP A 49 0.36 15.37 1.48
C ASP A 49 -0.52 14.43 0.65
N CYS A 50 -1.32 13.59 1.30
CA CYS A 50 -2.27 12.69 0.65
C CYS A 50 -3.38 13.47 -0.09
N VAL A 51 -3.98 14.45 0.59
CA VAL A 51 -5.05 15.29 0.02
C VAL A 51 -4.54 16.08 -1.18
N ASP A 52 -3.37 16.70 -1.06
CA ASP A 52 -2.77 17.50 -2.13
C ASP A 52 -2.37 16.64 -3.33
N PHE A 53 -1.75 15.48 -3.08
CA PHE A 53 -1.41 14.51 -4.11
C PHE A 53 -2.66 14.04 -4.86
N CYS A 54 -3.65 13.50 -4.14
CA CYS A 54 -4.87 12.96 -4.74
C CYS A 54 -5.66 14.05 -5.49
N THR A 55 -5.78 15.24 -4.94
CA THR A 55 -6.45 16.37 -5.60
C THR A 55 -5.73 16.76 -6.89
N SER A 56 -4.38 16.75 -6.88
CA SER A 56 -3.57 17.06 -8.06
C SER A 56 -3.75 16.01 -9.16
N TYR A 57 -3.77 14.72 -8.81
CA TYR A 57 -3.95 13.64 -9.78
C TYR A 57 -5.39 13.54 -10.30
N ALA A 58 -6.39 13.78 -9.47
CA ALA A 58 -7.78 13.88 -9.92
C ALA A 58 -7.95 14.97 -11.00
N LYS A 59 -7.33 16.15 -10.81
CA LYS A 59 -7.32 17.23 -11.83
C LYS A 59 -6.64 16.84 -13.14
N LYS A 60 -5.79 15.81 -13.14
CA LYS A 60 -5.12 15.25 -14.33
C LYS A 60 -5.92 14.12 -14.98
N GLY A 61 -7.08 13.78 -14.44
CA GLY A 61 -7.97 12.77 -15.00
C GLY A 61 -7.85 11.38 -14.41
N TYR A 62 -7.10 11.20 -13.32
CA TYR A 62 -7.06 9.93 -12.58
C TYR A 62 -8.25 9.80 -11.63
N VAL A 63 -8.60 8.57 -11.31
CA VAL A 63 -9.26 8.26 -10.04
C VAL A 63 -8.15 8.16 -9.01
N ALA A 64 -8.00 9.19 -8.18
CA ALA A 64 -6.96 9.24 -7.16
C ALA A 64 -7.55 8.85 -5.80
N ILE A 65 -6.84 8.03 -5.05
CA ILE A 65 -7.34 7.43 -3.82
C ILE A 65 -6.29 7.58 -2.73
N SER A 66 -6.69 8.05 -1.56
CA SER A 66 -5.87 7.99 -0.35
C SER A 66 -6.44 6.96 0.60
N ALA A 67 -5.63 5.98 1.03
CA ALA A 67 -6.08 4.90 1.88
C ALA A 67 -5.41 4.91 3.25
N ASN A 68 -6.19 4.58 4.27
CA ASN A 68 -5.68 4.11 5.55
C ASN A 68 -5.25 2.64 5.41
N TYR A 69 -4.45 2.19 6.33
CA TYR A 69 -4.02 0.81 6.52
C TYR A 69 -3.75 0.56 7.99
N ARG A 70 -3.71 -0.71 8.43
CA ARG A 70 -3.45 -1.05 9.84
C ARG A 70 -2.08 -0.59 10.29
N LEU A 71 -2.05 0.06 11.44
CA LEU A 71 -0.85 0.59 12.09
C LEU A 71 -0.53 -0.21 13.35
N ALA A 72 0.71 -0.11 13.81
CA ALA A 72 1.10 -0.64 15.10
C ALA A 72 0.32 0.06 16.22
N ALA A 73 -0.17 -0.72 17.17
CA ALA A 73 -0.97 -0.19 18.29
C ALA A 73 -0.15 0.72 19.24
N ASN A 74 1.18 0.56 19.23
CA ASN A 74 2.08 1.30 20.10
C ASN A 74 3.44 1.51 19.42
N ALA A 75 3.87 2.77 19.32
CA ALA A 75 5.14 3.15 18.69
C ALA A 75 6.38 2.53 19.39
N LEU A 76 6.35 2.38 20.73
CA LEU A 76 7.47 1.81 21.45
C LEU A 76 7.61 0.30 21.18
N THR A 77 6.51 -0.45 21.18
CA THR A 77 6.58 -1.88 20.82
C THR A 77 7.00 -2.06 19.38
N PHE A 78 6.54 -1.22 18.47
CA PHE A 78 6.98 -1.23 17.07
C PHE A 78 8.49 -0.96 16.95
N ALA A 79 9.03 0.00 17.71
CA ALA A 79 10.44 0.37 17.64
C ALA A 79 11.39 -0.71 18.19
N PHE A 80 10.95 -1.53 19.17
CA PHE A 80 11.84 -2.45 19.88
C PHE A 80 11.62 -3.93 19.58
N TYR A 81 10.51 -4.31 18.93
CA TYR A 81 10.16 -5.71 18.69
C TYR A 81 10.02 -5.99 17.20
N GLN A 82 10.96 -6.75 16.66
CA GLN A 82 11.06 -7.07 15.23
C GLN A 82 9.84 -7.84 14.71
N ASP A 83 9.29 -8.75 15.49
CA ASP A 83 8.07 -9.49 15.16
C ASP A 83 6.87 -8.55 14.98
N ILE A 84 6.75 -7.53 15.84
CA ILE A 84 5.70 -6.51 15.74
C ILE A 84 5.89 -5.67 14.45
N GLN A 85 7.13 -5.33 14.08
CA GLN A 85 7.42 -4.61 12.84
C GLN A 85 6.94 -5.42 11.64
N TYR A 86 7.37 -6.68 11.51
CA TYR A 86 6.98 -7.53 10.40
C TYR A 86 5.47 -7.80 10.35
N ILE A 87 4.84 -8.14 11.48
CA ILE A 87 3.39 -8.35 11.54
C ILE A 87 2.63 -7.09 11.11
N THR A 88 3.08 -5.90 11.52
CA THR A 88 2.44 -4.63 11.16
C THR A 88 2.55 -4.37 9.65
N VAL A 89 3.74 -4.55 9.07
CA VAL A 89 3.94 -4.36 7.63
C VAL A 89 3.13 -5.39 6.82
N LEU A 90 3.14 -6.67 7.23
CA LEU A 90 2.33 -7.71 6.57
C LEU A 90 0.83 -7.37 6.62
N LYS A 91 0.31 -6.87 7.75
CA LYS A 91 -1.08 -6.41 7.86
C LYS A 91 -1.37 -5.24 6.94
N ALA A 92 -0.48 -4.26 6.88
CA ALA A 92 -0.63 -3.11 5.99
C ALA A 92 -0.62 -3.53 4.51
N VAL A 93 0.26 -4.46 4.11
CA VAL A 93 0.28 -5.05 2.75
C VAL A 93 -1.05 -5.74 2.44
N ALA A 94 -1.55 -6.58 3.35
CA ALA A 94 -2.84 -7.26 3.20
C ALA A 94 -4.00 -6.28 3.00
N ASP A 95 -3.99 -5.16 3.72
CA ASP A 95 -5.01 -4.12 3.64
C ASP A 95 -5.00 -3.45 2.26
N ILE A 96 -3.84 -3.07 1.75
CA ILE A 96 -3.75 -2.41 0.44
C ILE A 96 -4.03 -3.39 -0.71
N LYS A 97 -3.63 -4.66 -0.59
CA LYS A 97 -4.09 -5.71 -1.51
C LYS A 97 -5.62 -5.79 -1.55
N ALA A 98 -6.28 -5.75 -0.39
CA ALA A 98 -7.74 -5.73 -0.32
C ALA A 98 -8.37 -4.46 -0.91
N ALA A 99 -7.72 -3.29 -0.78
CA ALA A 99 -8.15 -2.05 -1.42
C ALA A 99 -8.06 -2.16 -2.95
N VAL A 100 -6.99 -2.73 -3.49
CA VAL A 100 -6.87 -2.99 -4.95
C VAL A 100 -7.94 -3.98 -5.42
N ARG A 101 -8.18 -5.06 -4.66
CA ARG A 101 -9.27 -6.01 -4.96
C ARG A 101 -10.65 -5.35 -4.92
N TYR A 102 -10.89 -4.43 -3.98
CA TYR A 102 -12.12 -3.64 -3.93
C TYR A 102 -12.37 -2.86 -5.23
N LEU A 103 -11.34 -2.24 -5.79
CA LEU A 103 -11.44 -1.48 -7.04
C LEU A 103 -11.82 -2.39 -8.21
N ARG A 104 -11.23 -3.57 -8.32
CA ARG A 104 -11.58 -4.55 -9.33
C ARG A 104 -12.98 -5.14 -9.13
N LYS A 105 -13.38 -5.32 -7.89
CA LYS A 105 -14.75 -5.74 -7.53
C LYS A 105 -15.78 -4.68 -7.94
N ASP A 106 -15.53 -3.39 -7.70
CA ASP A 106 -16.37 -2.29 -8.20
C ASP A 106 -16.46 -2.32 -9.73
N HIS A 107 -15.32 -2.45 -10.42
CA HIS A 107 -15.30 -2.54 -11.87
C HIS A 107 -16.15 -3.71 -12.39
N ALA A 108 -16.02 -4.89 -11.80
CA ALA A 108 -16.78 -6.08 -12.21
C ALA A 108 -18.28 -5.96 -11.93
N ASN A 109 -18.69 -5.13 -10.96
CA ASN A 109 -20.07 -4.95 -10.53
C ASN A 109 -20.71 -3.62 -11.01
N GLY A 110 -20.27 -3.09 -12.13
CA GLY A 110 -20.87 -1.93 -12.79
C GLY A 110 -19.96 -0.73 -12.91
N ASN A 111 -18.71 -0.83 -12.46
CA ASN A 111 -17.68 0.19 -12.61
C ASN A 111 -18.15 1.58 -12.18
N THR A 112 -18.65 1.70 -10.95
CA THR A 112 -19.23 2.95 -10.44
C THR A 112 -18.19 4.06 -10.31
N LEU A 113 -16.91 3.69 -10.21
CA LEU A 113 -15.78 4.61 -10.14
C LEU A 113 -15.22 4.99 -11.52
N GLY A 114 -15.67 4.34 -12.61
CA GLY A 114 -15.21 4.63 -13.97
C GLY A 114 -13.74 4.31 -14.21
N ILE A 115 -13.19 3.28 -13.56
CA ILE A 115 -11.78 2.92 -13.61
C ILE A 115 -11.43 1.93 -14.74
N HIS A 116 -10.15 1.91 -15.11
CA HIS A 116 -9.53 0.83 -15.88
C HIS A 116 -8.99 -0.24 -14.91
N PRO A 117 -9.41 -1.50 -14.96
CA PRO A 117 -9.06 -2.51 -13.95
C PRO A 117 -7.58 -2.89 -13.96
N ASP A 118 -6.89 -2.75 -15.12
CA ASP A 118 -5.45 -3.04 -15.24
C ASP A 118 -4.59 -1.78 -15.13
N GLY A 119 -5.21 -0.59 -15.02
CA GLY A 119 -4.54 0.70 -14.88
C GLY A 119 -4.47 1.17 -13.43
N ILE A 120 -4.17 0.28 -12.48
CA ILE A 120 -4.07 0.60 -11.04
C ILE A 120 -2.60 0.73 -10.67
N PHE A 121 -2.21 1.90 -10.19
CA PHE A 121 -0.85 2.22 -9.74
C PHE A 121 -0.87 2.50 -8.23
N LEU A 122 0.22 2.15 -7.55
CA LEU A 122 0.44 2.51 -6.16
C LEU A 122 1.35 3.73 -6.04
N GLY A 123 1.23 4.43 -4.94
CA GLY A 123 2.18 5.45 -4.55
C GLY A 123 2.16 5.66 -3.04
N GLY A 124 3.18 6.35 -2.55
CA GLY A 124 3.21 6.69 -1.13
C GLY A 124 4.44 7.48 -0.74
N TYR A 125 4.41 7.97 0.48
CA TYR A 125 5.53 8.67 1.10
C TYR A 125 6.03 7.89 2.31
N SER A 126 7.36 7.75 2.48
CA SER A 126 8.00 7.09 3.62
C SER A 126 7.41 5.68 3.83
N ALA A 127 6.77 5.39 4.96
CA ALA A 127 6.12 4.10 5.25
C ALA A 127 5.12 3.68 4.15
N GLY A 128 4.35 4.61 3.58
CA GLY A 128 3.43 4.32 2.47
C GLY A 128 4.16 3.94 1.17
N ALA A 129 5.35 4.49 0.93
CA ALA A 129 6.19 4.10 -0.20
C ALA A 129 6.82 2.71 0.04
N VAL A 130 7.34 2.45 1.25
CA VAL A 130 7.83 1.12 1.66
C VAL A 130 6.72 0.08 1.48
N LEU A 131 5.51 0.37 1.94
CA LEU A 131 4.34 -0.49 1.79
C LEU A 131 4.05 -0.82 0.32
N SER A 132 4.07 0.20 -0.58
CA SER A 132 3.85 0.01 -2.01
C SER A 132 4.87 -0.94 -2.63
N ILE A 133 6.14 -0.79 -2.28
CA ILE A 133 7.24 -1.62 -2.77
C ILE A 133 7.10 -3.05 -2.25
N HIS A 134 6.88 -3.23 -0.95
CA HIS A 134 6.74 -4.55 -0.34
C HIS A 134 5.53 -5.32 -0.87
N MET A 135 4.43 -4.61 -1.18
CA MET A 135 3.25 -5.24 -1.78
C MET A 135 3.54 -5.85 -3.16
N SER A 136 4.40 -5.23 -3.96
CA SER A 136 4.71 -5.61 -5.33
C SER A 136 5.89 -6.58 -5.44
N TYR A 137 6.90 -6.44 -4.56
CA TYR A 137 8.19 -7.14 -4.67
C TYR A 137 8.29 -8.38 -3.78
N ILE A 138 7.28 -8.68 -2.96
CA ILE A 138 7.18 -9.94 -2.23
C ILE A 138 6.16 -10.82 -2.94
N ASP A 139 6.66 -11.72 -3.80
CA ASP A 139 5.83 -12.56 -4.67
C ASP A 139 5.34 -13.81 -3.96
N SER A 140 6.13 -14.32 -3.03
CA SER A 140 5.86 -15.58 -2.34
C SER A 140 6.25 -15.54 -0.87
N ILE A 141 5.67 -16.44 -0.07
CA ILE A 141 6.04 -16.58 1.35
C ILE A 141 7.52 -16.96 1.48
N SER A 142 8.10 -17.65 0.49
CA SER A 142 9.53 -18.05 0.53
C SER A 142 10.51 -16.88 0.39
N ASP A 143 10.05 -15.70 -0.04
CA ASP A 143 10.89 -14.50 -0.10
C ASP A 143 11.10 -13.91 1.30
N LEU A 144 10.19 -14.20 2.22
CA LEU A 144 10.29 -13.72 3.59
C LEU A 144 11.39 -14.48 4.37
N PRO A 145 12.19 -13.78 5.20
CA PRO A 145 13.28 -14.40 5.93
C PRO A 145 12.79 -15.40 6.99
N THR A 146 13.60 -16.45 7.21
CA THR A 146 13.39 -17.42 8.28
C THR A 146 14.40 -17.29 9.43
N SER A 147 15.37 -16.39 9.29
CA SER A 147 16.41 -16.14 10.30
C SER A 147 16.84 -14.67 10.24
N PRO A 148 17.12 -14.00 11.35
CA PRO A 148 17.06 -14.48 12.77
C PRO A 148 15.64 -14.69 13.29
N LEU A 149 14.62 -14.14 12.63
CA LEU A 149 13.20 -14.31 12.93
C LEU A 149 12.54 -15.08 11.79
N ASP A 150 11.69 -16.05 12.11
CA ASP A 150 10.88 -16.76 11.11
C ASP A 150 9.66 -15.89 10.71
N VAL A 151 9.87 -15.01 9.72
CA VAL A 151 8.81 -14.12 9.20
C VAL A 151 7.79 -14.90 8.38
N GLN A 152 8.17 -16.02 7.76
CA GLN A 152 7.22 -16.89 7.04
C GLN A 152 6.12 -17.41 7.98
N ALA A 153 6.48 -17.79 9.21
CA ALA A 153 5.51 -18.20 10.21
C ALA A 153 4.54 -17.08 10.63
N LEU A 154 4.98 -15.81 10.56
CA LEU A 154 4.15 -14.65 10.91
C LEU A 154 3.02 -14.40 9.93
N VAL A 155 3.07 -14.93 8.71
CA VAL A 155 1.99 -14.82 7.70
C VAL A 155 0.67 -15.41 8.24
N SER A 156 0.74 -16.34 9.20
CA SER A 156 -0.46 -16.83 9.89
C SER A 156 -1.29 -15.73 10.56
N ASN A 157 -0.67 -14.60 10.94
CA ASN A 157 -1.35 -13.44 11.53
C ASN A 157 -2.20 -12.62 10.55
N ILE A 158 -2.10 -12.91 9.25
CA ILE A 158 -2.85 -12.27 8.17
C ILE A 158 -3.66 -13.28 7.35
N GLY A 159 -4.04 -14.41 7.93
CA GLY A 159 -4.84 -15.42 7.25
C GLY A 159 -4.05 -16.52 6.53
N GLY A 160 -2.72 -16.56 6.66
CA GLY A 160 -1.87 -17.63 6.15
C GLY A 160 -1.47 -17.49 4.67
N THR A 161 -1.82 -16.40 4.01
CA THR A 161 -1.43 -16.09 2.62
C THR A 161 -0.97 -14.64 2.51
N LEU A 162 -0.19 -14.31 1.47
CA LEU A 162 0.22 -12.93 1.19
C LEU A 162 -0.95 -12.03 0.73
N ASP A 163 -2.07 -12.61 0.30
CA ASP A 163 -3.28 -11.85 -0.01
C ASP A 163 -3.98 -11.33 1.24
N GLY A 164 -3.68 -11.93 2.38
CA GLY A 164 -4.10 -11.47 3.68
C GLY A 164 -5.56 -11.72 4.01
N ASP A 165 -6.02 -11.10 5.10
CA ASP A 165 -7.30 -11.32 5.75
C ASP A 165 -8.31 -10.16 5.60
N ALA A 166 -7.99 -9.16 4.78
CA ALA A 166 -8.81 -7.94 4.68
C ALA A 166 -9.94 -8.02 3.62
N GLY A 167 -10.12 -9.18 2.97
CA GLY A 167 -11.29 -9.51 2.16
C GLY A 167 -11.19 -9.13 0.68
N ASN A 168 -12.35 -9.08 0.03
CA ASN A 168 -12.55 -8.98 -1.42
C ASN A 168 -11.89 -10.13 -2.19
N ASP A 169 -11.95 -11.33 -1.64
CA ASP A 169 -11.35 -12.54 -2.22
C ASP A 169 -11.92 -12.83 -3.63
N GLY A 170 -11.10 -13.45 -4.46
CA GLY A 170 -11.47 -13.81 -5.83
C GLY A 170 -11.20 -12.70 -6.88
N TYR A 171 -10.74 -11.52 -6.46
CA TYR A 171 -10.25 -10.47 -7.36
C TYR A 171 -8.73 -10.37 -7.24
N SER A 172 -8.05 -9.98 -8.35
CA SER A 172 -6.60 -9.81 -8.36
C SER A 172 -6.17 -8.56 -7.57
N SER A 173 -5.03 -8.64 -6.89
CA SER A 173 -4.34 -7.51 -6.27
C SER A 173 -3.16 -6.96 -7.09
N GLU A 174 -2.96 -7.46 -8.32
CA GLU A 174 -1.93 -6.99 -9.26
C GLU A 174 -2.02 -5.49 -9.51
N ILE A 175 -0.89 -4.87 -9.80
CA ILE A 175 -0.79 -3.43 -10.11
C ILE A 175 0.01 -3.20 -11.39
N GLY A 176 0.05 -1.97 -11.87
CA GLY A 176 0.77 -1.61 -13.09
C GLY A 176 2.05 -0.82 -12.85
N GLY A 177 2.38 -0.53 -11.59
CA GLY A 177 3.61 0.16 -11.23
C GLY A 177 3.49 1.03 -9.97
N ILE A 178 4.62 1.60 -9.55
CA ILE A 178 4.78 2.29 -8.27
C ILE A 178 5.41 3.67 -8.46
N VAL A 179 4.93 4.65 -7.68
CA VAL A 179 5.59 5.95 -7.47
C VAL A 179 5.99 6.06 -6.00
N SER A 180 7.29 5.92 -5.73
CA SER A 180 7.84 5.90 -4.39
C SER A 180 8.47 7.24 -4.03
N PHE A 181 7.99 7.88 -2.96
CA PHE A 181 8.60 9.06 -2.37
C PHE A 181 9.27 8.67 -1.04
N ALA A 182 10.60 8.72 -1.00
CA ALA A 182 11.41 8.37 0.17
C ALA A 182 11.07 6.96 0.74
N GLY A 183 10.88 5.98 -0.15
CA GLY A 183 10.64 4.59 0.22
C GLY A 183 11.92 3.76 0.18
N GLY A 184 11.83 2.51 0.62
CA GLY A 184 12.92 1.55 0.63
C GLY A 184 12.43 0.13 0.56
N LEU A 185 13.30 -0.77 0.12
CA LEU A 185 13.09 -2.21 0.07
C LEU A 185 13.94 -2.88 1.15
N ASN A 186 13.38 -3.82 1.85
CA ASN A 186 14.05 -4.48 2.97
C ASN A 186 15.13 -5.48 2.51
N ASP A 187 14.94 -6.14 1.38
CA ASP A 187 15.90 -7.09 0.84
C ASP A 187 16.00 -6.96 -0.69
N LEU A 188 17.21 -6.77 -1.22
CA LEU A 188 17.45 -6.70 -2.66
C LEU A 188 17.26 -8.06 -3.36
N ALA A 189 17.24 -9.16 -2.61
CA ALA A 189 16.99 -10.49 -3.17
C ALA A 189 15.54 -10.65 -3.68
N TRP A 190 14.64 -9.75 -3.29
CA TRP A 190 13.25 -9.75 -3.80
C TRP A 190 13.12 -9.16 -5.20
N VAL A 191 14.17 -8.46 -5.70
CA VAL A 191 14.13 -7.82 -7.01
C VAL A 191 14.36 -8.83 -8.11
N ASP A 192 13.41 -8.98 -9.01
CA ASP A 192 13.53 -9.86 -10.17
C ASP A 192 12.94 -9.26 -11.46
N SER A 193 12.88 -10.06 -12.52
CA SER A 193 12.43 -9.59 -13.84
C SER A 193 10.89 -9.52 -14.00
N THR A 194 10.13 -9.95 -13.01
CA THR A 194 8.67 -9.95 -13.01
C THR A 194 8.09 -8.76 -12.26
N ASP A 195 8.95 -8.02 -11.53
CA ASP A 195 8.55 -6.87 -10.74
C ASP A 195 7.89 -5.75 -11.54
N ASP A 196 6.96 -5.08 -10.91
CA ASP A 196 6.31 -3.90 -11.45
C ASP A 196 7.31 -2.74 -11.62
N PRO A 197 7.14 -1.91 -12.68
CA PRO A 197 7.98 -0.75 -12.87
C PRO A 197 7.80 0.27 -11.75
N ILE A 198 8.91 0.85 -11.29
CA ILE A 198 8.93 1.80 -10.20
C ILE A 198 9.65 3.09 -10.56
N VAL A 199 9.11 4.22 -10.08
CA VAL A 199 9.78 5.52 -10.09
C VAL A 199 10.11 5.90 -8.65
N PHE A 200 11.40 6.12 -8.38
CA PHE A 200 11.88 6.60 -7.09
C PHE A 200 12.14 8.11 -7.10
N ILE A 201 11.65 8.77 -6.06
CA ILE A 201 11.96 10.17 -5.75
C ILE A 201 12.44 10.21 -4.30
N HIS A 202 13.74 10.52 -4.09
CA HIS A 202 14.37 10.35 -2.79
C HIS A 202 15.42 11.43 -2.55
N GLY A 203 15.45 11.98 -1.34
CA GLY A 203 16.50 12.92 -0.92
C GLY A 203 17.81 12.19 -0.62
N THR A 204 18.92 12.68 -1.17
CA THR A 204 20.24 12.04 -0.96
C THR A 204 20.75 12.11 0.48
N ASP A 205 20.21 13.04 1.27
CA ASP A 205 20.58 13.29 2.67
C ASP A 205 19.49 12.77 3.65
N ASP A 206 18.60 11.86 3.19
CA ASP A 206 17.58 11.24 4.03
C ASP A 206 18.25 10.33 5.08
N ASN A 207 18.02 10.67 6.36
CA ASN A 207 18.57 9.94 7.51
C ASN A 207 17.52 9.06 8.21
N VAL A 208 16.30 8.97 7.66
CA VAL A 208 15.21 8.15 8.19
C VAL A 208 15.04 6.90 7.34
N VAL A 209 14.78 7.09 6.06
CA VAL A 209 14.86 6.02 5.05
C VAL A 209 16.09 6.32 4.21
N ASN A 210 17.19 5.60 4.43
CA ASN A 210 18.46 5.91 3.80
C ASN A 210 18.37 5.82 2.27
N PHE A 211 18.93 6.82 1.57
CA PHE A 211 18.99 6.83 0.11
C PHE A 211 19.73 5.62 -0.48
N ASN A 212 20.82 5.24 0.18
CA ASN A 212 21.56 4.01 -0.12
C ASN A 212 21.19 2.90 0.87
N CYS A 213 22.02 1.87 1.01
CA CYS A 213 21.84 0.86 2.04
C CYS A 213 22.06 1.45 3.44
N GLY A 214 21.17 1.12 4.37
CA GLY A 214 21.26 1.52 5.77
C GLY A 214 20.35 0.66 6.64
N PRO A 215 20.44 0.77 7.98
CA PRO A 215 19.47 0.12 8.83
C PRO A 215 18.07 0.68 8.48
N GLY A 216 17.08 -0.19 8.45
CA GLY A 216 15.68 0.21 8.39
C GLY A 216 15.27 0.98 9.66
N LEU A 217 13.98 1.21 9.84
CA LEU A 217 13.41 1.86 11.04
C LEU A 217 13.55 0.99 12.31
N GLY A 218 14.71 0.41 12.56
CA GLY A 218 14.96 -0.44 13.71
C GLY A 218 16.44 -0.54 14.02
#